data_eefe441e6fbbc3f8d7617f4e6afe6274
#
_entry.id   eefe441e6fbbc3f8d7617f4e6afe6274
#
_cell.length_a   1.000
_cell.length_b   1.000
_cell.length_c   1.000
_cell.angle_alpha   90.00
_cell.angle_beta   90.00
_cell.angle_gamma   90.00
#
_symmetry.space_group_name_H-M   'P 1'
#
loop_
_entity.id
_entity.type
_entity.pdbx_description
1 polymer ?
#
loop_
_entity_poly.entity_id
_entity_poly.type
_entity_poly.pdbx_seq_one_letter_code
_entity_poly.pdbx_strand_id
1 'polypeptide(L)'
;KYNVSYPTWLMSSDVGGVHAEVLNNLSLNDFQEKNFNLFLNSLAKTTMSEGLLCYSNPNLLQGNPEPKIPVEQASAYQLFKFIKLHYKKRWVFFLFTALLFFEKKLSLFPLVNALFHKKKVVNTLVISRVEGTHNLVIPKFGAVDIIIPTIGRKKYLFDVLKDLAAQTFLPERVIIIEQNPARDTISELDYLYVLDWPFKIVHKFTHRIGVCHARNLAIALTRSPWVFFADDDNRLQPDTLEHALITLLASGARAITSSYLQKNEKKTDFTIRQWSTFGAGNSFVQGDIARSIKFDLSYEYGYGEDKDYGMKLRNIGVDVIYYPFDILHLKAPVGGFRNSIKKPWESEDILPKPSPTVMLYRKRHTTPFQLNGYRLLLFIKFYNKQHIKNPFVYIKQMRRAWENSAFWANKLDKQ
;
A
#
# COMPACT_ATOMS: atom_id res chain seq x y z
N LYS A 1 -18.07 3.38 2.99
CA LYS A 1 -18.05 4.80 2.62
C LYS A 1 -18.91 4.99 1.39
N TYR A 2 -20.02 5.69 1.55
CA TYR A 2 -21.04 5.80 0.49
C TYR A 2 -20.72 6.91 -0.53
N ASN A 3 -19.72 7.77 -0.28
CA ASN A 3 -19.51 9.00 -1.06
C ASN A 3 -18.20 9.04 -1.86
N VAL A 4 -17.42 7.97 -1.90
CA VAL A 4 -16.16 7.93 -2.64
C VAL A 4 -16.00 6.62 -3.40
N SER A 5 -15.43 6.68 -4.60
CA SER A 5 -15.01 5.50 -5.32
C SER A 5 -13.82 4.85 -4.62
N TYR A 6 -13.81 3.52 -4.53
CA TYR A 6 -12.70 2.77 -3.94
C TYR A 6 -12.45 1.45 -4.67
N PRO A 7 -11.19 0.97 -4.70
CA PRO A 7 -10.85 -0.28 -5.37
C PRO A 7 -11.44 -1.48 -4.64
N THR A 8 -12.08 -2.39 -5.38
CA THR A 8 -12.66 -3.62 -4.83
C THR A 8 -12.82 -4.69 -5.88
N TRP A 9 -12.70 -5.96 -5.48
CA TRP A 9 -13.12 -7.12 -6.27
C TRP A 9 -14.52 -7.61 -5.87
N LEU A 10 -15.10 -7.03 -4.82
CA LEU A 10 -16.48 -7.34 -4.43
C LEU A 10 -17.43 -6.64 -5.38
N MET A 11 -18.05 -7.43 -6.24
CA MET A 11 -19.04 -6.99 -7.24
C MET A 11 -20.43 -7.46 -6.84
N SER A 12 -21.43 -6.64 -7.13
CA SER A 12 -22.84 -6.97 -6.95
C SER A 12 -23.51 -7.22 -8.31
N SER A 13 -24.51 -8.09 -8.32
CA SER A 13 -25.40 -8.30 -9.46
C SER A 13 -26.48 -7.23 -9.60
N ASP A 14 -26.65 -6.36 -8.59
CA ASP A 14 -27.74 -5.38 -8.56
C ASP A 14 -27.49 -4.24 -9.56
N VAL A 15 -26.25 -3.74 -9.60
CA VAL A 15 -25.83 -2.70 -10.55
C VAL A 15 -24.33 -2.77 -10.79
N GLY A 16 -23.94 -2.58 -12.04
CA GLY A 16 -22.52 -2.54 -12.43
C GLY A 16 -22.37 -2.29 -13.93
N GLY A 17 -21.15 -1.96 -14.33
CA GLY A 17 -20.75 -1.78 -15.71
C GLY A 17 -19.33 -2.29 -15.92
N VAL A 18 -19.06 -2.80 -17.10
CA VAL A 18 -17.76 -3.20 -17.57
C VAL A 18 -17.62 -2.84 -19.05
N HIS A 19 -16.45 -2.43 -19.47
CA HIS A 19 -16.22 -2.11 -20.88
C HIS A 19 -16.41 -3.35 -21.74
N ALA A 20 -17.15 -3.23 -22.86
CA ALA A 20 -17.51 -4.35 -23.71
C ALA A 20 -16.29 -5.13 -24.22
N GLU A 21 -15.21 -4.44 -24.59
CA GLU A 21 -13.97 -5.10 -25.03
C GLU A 21 -13.34 -5.99 -23.96
N VAL A 22 -13.48 -5.64 -22.68
CA VAL A 22 -13.03 -6.50 -21.59
C VAL A 22 -13.77 -7.83 -21.62
N LEU A 23 -15.11 -7.78 -21.78
CA LEU A 23 -15.94 -9.00 -21.88
C LEU A 23 -15.63 -9.81 -23.14
N ASN A 24 -15.50 -9.15 -24.29
CA ASN A 24 -15.22 -9.80 -25.58
C ASN A 24 -13.85 -10.50 -25.59
N ASN A 25 -12.90 -9.97 -24.86
CA ASN A 25 -11.54 -10.54 -24.75
C ASN A 25 -11.40 -11.56 -23.61
N LEU A 26 -12.43 -11.76 -22.77
CA LEU A 26 -12.41 -12.77 -21.72
C LEU A 26 -13.00 -14.08 -22.22
N SER A 27 -12.30 -15.19 -21.97
CA SER A 27 -12.87 -16.51 -22.16
C SER A 27 -13.90 -16.78 -21.06
N LEU A 28 -15.15 -16.37 -21.27
CA LEU A 28 -16.23 -16.54 -20.29
C LEU A 28 -16.49 -18.01 -19.95
N ASN A 29 -16.16 -18.95 -20.85
CA ASN A 29 -16.22 -20.39 -20.61
C ASN A 29 -15.32 -20.84 -19.44
N ASP A 30 -14.29 -20.07 -19.13
CA ASP A 30 -13.45 -20.32 -17.97
C ASP A 30 -14.17 -20.07 -16.64
N PHE A 31 -15.33 -19.41 -16.65
CA PHE A 31 -16.08 -19.02 -15.45
C PHE A 31 -17.43 -19.76 -15.38
N GLN A 32 -17.39 -21.09 -15.20
CA GLN A 32 -18.58 -21.94 -15.10
C GLN A 32 -19.26 -21.85 -13.72
N GLU A 33 -19.63 -20.64 -13.29
CA GLU A 33 -20.30 -20.42 -12.02
C GLU A 33 -21.79 -20.22 -12.23
N LYS A 34 -22.62 -21.07 -11.59
CA LYS A 34 -24.08 -20.94 -11.65
C LYS A 34 -24.62 -19.72 -10.89
N ASN A 35 -23.92 -19.31 -9.82
CA ASN A 35 -24.29 -18.13 -9.06
C ASN A 35 -23.62 -16.90 -9.65
N PHE A 36 -24.40 -15.93 -10.11
CA PHE A 36 -23.92 -14.75 -10.83
C PHE A 36 -23.05 -13.83 -9.95
N ASN A 37 -23.38 -13.66 -8.66
CA ASN A 37 -22.54 -12.91 -7.72
C ASN A 37 -21.15 -13.57 -7.55
N LEU A 38 -21.11 -14.91 -7.43
CA LEU A 38 -19.85 -15.64 -7.36
C LEU A 38 -19.05 -15.52 -8.66
N PHE A 39 -19.73 -15.55 -9.80
CA PHE A 39 -19.11 -15.31 -11.11
C PHE A 39 -18.46 -13.91 -11.17
N LEU A 40 -19.21 -12.84 -10.87
CA LEU A 40 -18.70 -11.47 -10.91
C LEU A 40 -17.51 -11.25 -9.96
N ASN A 41 -17.61 -11.78 -8.74
CA ASN A 41 -16.52 -11.68 -7.76
C ASN A 41 -15.27 -12.47 -8.20
N SER A 42 -15.47 -13.65 -8.81
CA SER A 42 -14.37 -14.45 -9.36
C SER A 42 -13.72 -13.78 -10.56
N LEU A 43 -14.52 -13.19 -11.44
CA LEU A 43 -14.07 -12.42 -12.59
C LEU A 43 -13.20 -11.23 -12.12
N ALA A 44 -13.76 -10.36 -11.29
CA ALA A 44 -13.04 -9.19 -10.79
C ALA A 44 -11.75 -9.57 -10.05
N LYS A 45 -11.82 -10.58 -9.18
CA LYS A 45 -10.64 -11.04 -8.41
C LYS A 45 -9.51 -11.53 -9.31
N THR A 46 -9.84 -12.19 -10.40
CA THR A 46 -8.87 -12.70 -11.37
C THR A 46 -8.31 -11.58 -12.23
N THR A 47 -9.19 -10.79 -12.83
CA THR A 47 -8.80 -9.76 -13.82
C THR A 47 -8.07 -8.56 -13.18
N MET A 48 -8.36 -8.24 -11.91
CA MET A 48 -7.58 -7.23 -11.17
C MET A 48 -6.10 -7.61 -11.01
N SER A 49 -5.77 -8.90 -10.93
CA SER A 49 -4.37 -9.32 -10.89
C SER A 49 -3.66 -9.12 -12.23
N GLU A 50 -4.43 -9.02 -13.30
CA GLU A 50 -3.95 -8.85 -14.68
C GLU A 50 -4.06 -7.41 -15.19
N GLY A 51 -4.43 -6.47 -14.34
CA GLY A 51 -4.43 -5.04 -14.66
C GLY A 51 -5.82 -4.41 -14.85
N LEU A 52 -6.92 -5.17 -14.78
CA LEU A 52 -8.24 -4.55 -14.79
C LEU A 52 -8.45 -3.75 -13.50
N LEU A 53 -8.80 -2.47 -13.64
CA LEU A 53 -9.10 -1.61 -12.51
C LEU A 53 -10.59 -1.76 -12.15
N CYS A 54 -10.86 -2.28 -10.95
CA CYS A 54 -12.22 -2.53 -10.46
C CYS A 54 -12.56 -1.61 -9.30
N TYR A 55 -13.69 -0.91 -9.38
CA TYR A 55 -14.12 0.05 -8.38
C TYR A 55 -15.56 -0.17 -7.93
N SER A 56 -15.82 0.10 -6.66
CA SER A 56 -17.15 0.49 -6.20
C SER A 56 -17.30 2.00 -6.41
N ASN A 57 -18.33 2.41 -7.14
CA ASN A 57 -18.55 3.82 -7.48
C ASN A 57 -19.94 4.26 -6.99
N PRO A 58 -20.03 5.24 -6.08
CA PRO A 58 -21.32 5.73 -5.58
C PRO A 58 -22.20 6.36 -6.65
N ASN A 59 -21.62 6.85 -7.76
CA ASN A 59 -22.37 7.47 -8.86
C ASN A 59 -23.19 6.46 -9.70
N LEU A 60 -23.05 5.15 -9.44
CA LEU A 60 -23.89 4.13 -10.09
C LEU A 60 -25.35 4.14 -9.57
N LEU A 61 -25.60 4.76 -8.43
CA LEU A 61 -26.93 4.83 -7.82
C LEU A 61 -27.37 6.28 -7.70
N GLN A 62 -28.64 6.56 -8.07
CA GLN A 62 -29.28 7.86 -7.81
C GLN A 62 -30.09 7.78 -6.51
N GLY A 63 -30.02 8.86 -5.72
CA GLY A 63 -30.75 8.99 -4.47
C GLY A 63 -29.98 8.49 -3.26
N ASN A 64 -30.59 8.62 -2.10
CA ASN A 64 -30.03 8.11 -0.84
C ASN A 64 -30.47 6.66 -0.72
N PRO A 65 -29.64 5.66 -1.01
CA PRO A 65 -30.05 4.27 -0.89
C PRO A 65 -30.18 3.95 0.61
N GLU A 66 -31.36 4.06 1.15
CA GLU A 66 -31.64 3.25 2.31
C GLU A 66 -31.45 1.79 1.89
N PRO A 67 -30.62 1.01 2.58
CA PRO A 67 -30.35 -0.38 2.20
C PRO A 67 -31.59 -1.24 2.50
N LYS A 68 -32.59 -1.14 1.63
CA LYS A 68 -33.78 -2.02 1.67
C LYS A 68 -33.54 -3.34 0.94
N ILE A 69 -32.41 -3.49 0.25
CA ILE A 69 -32.06 -4.73 -0.45
C ILE A 69 -31.38 -5.64 0.59
N PRO A 70 -31.97 -6.81 0.91
CA PRO A 70 -31.30 -7.79 1.76
C PRO A 70 -29.97 -8.18 1.11
N VAL A 71 -28.86 -7.89 1.76
CA VAL A 71 -27.54 -8.32 1.28
C VAL A 71 -27.51 -9.85 1.35
N GLU A 72 -27.57 -10.50 0.19
CA GLU A 72 -27.42 -11.94 0.09
C GLU A 72 -26.04 -12.35 0.59
N GLN A 73 -26.00 -13.09 1.71
CA GLN A 73 -24.76 -13.58 2.26
C GLN A 73 -24.33 -14.86 1.54
N ALA A 74 -23.05 -14.92 1.15
CA ALA A 74 -22.51 -16.13 0.57
C ALA A 74 -22.59 -17.31 1.56
N SER A 75 -23.05 -18.45 1.09
CA SER A 75 -23.06 -19.69 1.88
C SER A 75 -21.62 -20.15 2.20
N ALA A 76 -21.45 -20.98 3.23
CA ALA A 76 -20.15 -21.55 3.55
C ALA A 76 -19.53 -22.30 2.35
N TYR A 77 -20.32 -23.02 1.57
CA TYR A 77 -19.85 -23.71 0.35
C TYR A 77 -19.29 -22.72 -0.68
N GLN A 78 -19.96 -21.60 -0.91
CA GLN A 78 -19.49 -20.54 -1.83
C GLN A 78 -18.20 -19.89 -1.34
N LEU A 79 -18.10 -19.57 -0.03
CA LEU A 79 -16.90 -18.99 0.58
C LEU A 79 -15.69 -19.93 0.44
N PHE A 80 -15.83 -21.19 0.81
CA PHE A 80 -14.76 -22.19 0.73
C PHE A 80 -14.34 -22.44 -0.72
N LYS A 81 -15.31 -22.54 -1.65
CA LYS A 81 -15.04 -22.67 -3.07
C LYS A 81 -14.25 -21.46 -3.59
N PHE A 82 -14.70 -20.24 -3.30
CA PHE A 82 -14.00 -19.01 -3.70
C PHE A 82 -12.55 -18.97 -3.21
N ILE A 83 -12.33 -19.26 -1.92
CA ILE A 83 -10.97 -19.30 -1.37
C ILE A 83 -10.11 -20.36 -2.06
N LYS A 84 -10.66 -21.53 -2.38
CA LYS A 84 -9.92 -22.59 -3.07
C LYS A 84 -9.56 -22.23 -4.51
N LEU A 85 -10.44 -21.51 -5.22
CA LEU A 85 -10.22 -21.06 -6.59
C LEU A 85 -9.15 -19.97 -6.70
N HIS A 86 -9.14 -19.00 -5.77
CA HIS A 86 -8.35 -17.77 -5.89
C HIS A 86 -7.13 -17.69 -4.99
N TYR A 87 -7.02 -18.56 -3.98
CA TYR A 87 -5.93 -18.52 -3.00
C TYR A 87 -5.19 -19.85 -2.88
N LYS A 88 -4.06 -19.86 -2.19
CA LYS A 88 -3.31 -21.10 -1.91
C LYS A 88 -4.12 -22.01 -0.97
N LYS A 89 -4.04 -23.34 -1.13
CA LYS A 89 -4.79 -24.36 -0.37
C LYS A 89 -4.79 -24.13 1.15
N ARG A 90 -3.69 -23.63 1.72
CA ARG A 90 -3.59 -23.32 3.15
C ARG A 90 -4.64 -22.32 3.66
N TRP A 91 -5.16 -21.45 2.80
CA TRP A 91 -6.19 -20.46 3.17
C TRP A 91 -7.57 -21.08 3.36
N VAL A 92 -7.83 -22.24 2.74
CA VAL A 92 -9.06 -23.00 2.96
C VAL A 92 -9.11 -23.52 4.40
N PHE A 93 -7.99 -24.06 4.90
CA PHE A 93 -7.87 -24.49 6.31
C PHE A 93 -7.88 -23.33 7.28
N PHE A 94 -7.27 -22.21 6.90
CA PHE A 94 -7.33 -20.98 7.70
C PHE A 94 -8.76 -20.45 7.84
N LEU A 95 -9.55 -20.45 6.76
CA LEU A 95 -10.96 -20.08 6.79
C LEU A 95 -11.73 -21.01 7.74
N PHE A 96 -11.53 -22.32 7.64
CA PHE A 96 -12.15 -23.29 8.54
C PHE A 96 -11.86 -23.00 10.02
N THR A 97 -10.59 -22.80 10.37
CA THR A 97 -10.19 -22.47 11.74
C THR A 97 -10.77 -21.11 12.20
N ALA A 98 -10.82 -20.11 11.32
CA ALA A 98 -11.40 -18.82 11.64
C ALA A 98 -12.91 -18.90 11.93
N LEU A 99 -13.67 -19.62 11.10
CA LEU A 99 -15.10 -19.83 11.31
C LEU A 99 -15.38 -20.63 12.60
N LEU A 100 -14.57 -21.66 12.88
CA LEU A 100 -14.70 -22.45 14.08
C LEU A 100 -14.47 -21.62 15.37
N PHE A 101 -13.36 -20.86 15.41
CA PHE A 101 -12.98 -20.13 16.62
C PHE A 101 -13.75 -18.83 16.84
N PHE A 102 -14.06 -18.09 15.78
CA PHE A 102 -14.68 -16.77 15.92
C PHE A 102 -16.20 -16.78 15.69
N GLU A 103 -16.70 -17.62 14.79
CA GLU A 103 -18.15 -17.71 14.53
C GLU A 103 -18.82 -18.93 15.16
N LYS A 104 -18.04 -19.85 15.79
CA LYS A 104 -18.52 -21.10 16.36
C LYS A 104 -19.23 -22.02 15.34
N LYS A 105 -18.86 -21.88 14.05
CA LYS A 105 -19.43 -22.65 12.94
C LYS A 105 -18.51 -23.79 12.54
N LEU A 106 -18.98 -25.02 12.67
CA LEU A 106 -18.27 -26.23 12.21
C LEU A 106 -18.61 -26.48 10.73
N SER A 107 -17.71 -26.12 9.82
CA SER A 107 -17.91 -26.15 8.35
C SER A 107 -17.10 -27.28 7.69
N LEU A 108 -17.18 -28.52 8.21
CA LEU A 108 -16.42 -29.68 7.68
C LEU A 108 -16.82 -30.05 6.25
N PHE A 109 -18.12 -30.16 5.96
CA PHE A 109 -18.58 -30.52 4.61
C PHE A 109 -18.20 -29.46 3.55
N PRO A 110 -18.37 -28.14 3.79
CA PRO A 110 -17.87 -27.11 2.89
C PRO A 110 -16.35 -27.16 2.68
N LEU A 111 -15.56 -27.44 3.74
CA LEU A 111 -14.12 -27.64 3.65
C LEU A 111 -13.77 -28.80 2.70
N VAL A 112 -14.34 -29.98 2.95
CA VAL A 112 -14.06 -31.19 2.15
C VAL A 112 -14.49 -30.98 0.69
N ASN A 113 -15.70 -30.45 0.46
CA ASN A 113 -16.19 -30.12 -0.89
C ASN A 113 -15.22 -29.19 -1.64
N ALA A 114 -14.72 -28.13 -0.97
CA ALA A 114 -13.80 -27.20 -1.58
C ALA A 114 -12.48 -27.84 -2.06
N LEU A 115 -12.00 -28.88 -1.39
CA LEU A 115 -10.72 -29.52 -1.75
C LEU A 115 -10.77 -30.19 -3.12
N PHE A 116 -11.95 -30.60 -3.61
CA PHE A 116 -12.14 -31.21 -4.93
C PHE A 116 -12.13 -30.18 -6.08
N HIS A 117 -12.30 -28.88 -5.80
CA HIS A 117 -12.21 -27.86 -6.83
C HIS A 117 -10.77 -27.60 -7.24
N LYS A 118 -10.49 -27.51 -8.53
CA LYS A 118 -9.17 -27.12 -9.06
C LYS A 118 -9.01 -25.61 -9.00
N LYS A 119 -7.77 -25.16 -8.70
CA LYS A 119 -7.45 -23.72 -8.79
C LYS A 119 -7.64 -23.27 -10.23
N LYS A 120 -8.31 -22.15 -10.43
CA LYS A 120 -8.51 -21.56 -11.72
C LYS A 120 -7.22 -20.90 -12.21
N VAL A 121 -6.79 -21.25 -13.41
CA VAL A 121 -5.73 -20.54 -14.14
C VAL A 121 -6.44 -19.86 -15.30
N VAL A 122 -6.56 -18.54 -15.24
CA VAL A 122 -7.09 -17.75 -16.36
C VAL A 122 -5.93 -17.42 -17.27
N ASN A 123 -6.17 -17.49 -18.58
CA ASN A 123 -5.15 -17.10 -19.56
C ASN A 123 -4.98 -15.58 -19.53
N THR A 124 -3.84 -15.12 -19.01
CA THR A 124 -3.55 -13.74 -18.65
C THR A 124 -3.38 -12.79 -19.84
N LEU A 125 -3.20 -13.34 -21.05
CA LEU A 125 -2.90 -12.57 -22.27
C LEU A 125 -4.11 -11.76 -22.81
N VAL A 126 -5.27 -11.90 -22.23
CA VAL A 126 -6.52 -11.38 -22.78
C VAL A 126 -6.70 -9.88 -22.49
N ILE A 127 -6.31 -9.41 -21.29
CA ILE A 127 -6.51 -7.99 -20.90
C ILE A 127 -5.49 -7.07 -21.58
N SER A 128 -4.28 -7.55 -21.85
CA SER A 128 -3.26 -6.78 -22.58
C SER A 128 -3.64 -6.49 -24.06
N ARG A 129 -4.70 -7.13 -24.55
CA ARG A 129 -5.24 -6.91 -25.91
C ARG A 129 -6.37 -5.88 -25.97
N VAL A 130 -6.82 -5.38 -24.82
CA VAL A 130 -7.83 -4.32 -24.78
C VAL A 130 -7.14 -3.01 -25.12
N GLU A 131 -7.34 -2.54 -26.34
CA GLU A 131 -6.84 -1.24 -26.77
C GLU A 131 -7.73 -0.14 -26.22
N GLY A 132 -7.12 0.81 -25.51
CA GLY A 132 -7.82 2.02 -25.09
C GLY A 132 -8.04 2.96 -26.28
N THR A 133 -9.29 3.34 -26.55
CA THR A 133 -9.68 4.24 -27.65
C THR A 133 -9.36 5.73 -27.36
N HIS A 134 -8.46 6.04 -26.46
CA HIS A 134 -8.11 7.43 -26.17
C HIS A 134 -7.00 7.91 -27.08
N ASN A 135 -7.35 8.83 -28.00
CA ASN A 135 -6.37 9.75 -28.59
C ASN A 135 -5.84 10.64 -27.45
N LEU A 136 -4.83 10.17 -26.75
CA LEU A 136 -4.17 10.92 -25.68
C LEU A 136 -3.38 12.07 -26.33
N VAL A 137 -4.01 13.24 -26.39
CA VAL A 137 -3.25 14.48 -26.43
C VAL A 137 -2.56 14.54 -25.06
N ILE A 138 -1.29 14.17 -24.99
CA ILE A 138 -0.51 14.25 -23.75
C ILE A 138 -0.44 15.73 -23.40
N PRO A 139 -1.11 16.17 -22.32
CA PRO A 139 -1.04 17.57 -21.90
C PRO A 139 0.42 17.91 -21.61
N LYS A 140 0.79 19.17 -21.80
CA LYS A 140 2.12 19.65 -21.43
C LYS A 140 2.44 19.20 -20.01
N PHE A 141 3.58 18.53 -19.81
CA PHE A 141 4.00 18.02 -18.50
C PHE A 141 3.89 19.11 -17.44
N GLY A 142 3.20 18.83 -16.37
CA GLY A 142 3.20 19.71 -15.20
C GLY A 142 4.50 19.56 -14.43
N ALA A 143 4.95 20.61 -13.75
CA ALA A 143 6.12 20.58 -12.89
C ALA A 143 5.99 19.54 -11.76
N VAL A 144 7.10 18.97 -11.30
CA VAL A 144 7.18 18.04 -10.18
C VAL A 144 8.10 18.58 -9.09
N ASP A 145 7.62 18.56 -7.86
CA ASP A 145 8.45 18.76 -6.67
C ASP A 145 8.85 17.41 -6.10
N ILE A 146 10.09 17.30 -5.64
CA ILE A 146 10.59 16.07 -4.99
C ILE A 146 10.78 16.35 -3.51
N ILE A 147 10.32 15.47 -2.65
CA ILE A 147 10.51 15.57 -1.20
C ILE A 147 11.43 14.44 -0.73
N ILE A 148 12.48 14.79 0.02
CA ILE A 148 13.49 13.85 0.51
C ILE A 148 13.77 14.13 1.98
N PRO A 149 13.28 13.29 2.91
CA PRO A 149 13.73 13.31 4.29
C PRO A 149 15.08 12.61 4.42
N THR A 150 16.03 13.18 5.17
CA THR A 150 17.35 12.57 5.37
C THR A 150 17.84 12.72 6.81
N ILE A 151 18.66 11.75 7.26
CA ILE A 151 19.35 11.77 8.55
C ILE A 151 20.63 10.94 8.49
N GLY A 152 21.80 11.63 8.60
CA GLY A 152 23.11 11.00 8.63
C GLY A 152 23.51 10.26 7.34
N ARG A 153 23.01 10.69 6.17
CA ARG A 153 23.21 10.02 4.87
C ARG A 153 23.72 10.96 3.77
N LYS A 154 24.64 11.88 4.12
CA LYS A 154 25.21 12.87 3.21
C LYS A 154 25.59 12.31 1.84
N LYS A 155 26.35 11.20 1.81
CA LYS A 155 26.82 10.59 0.56
C LYS A 155 25.68 9.99 -0.30
N TYR A 156 24.72 9.31 0.35
CA TYR A 156 23.61 8.69 -0.38
C TYR A 156 22.70 9.74 -0.99
N LEU A 157 22.35 10.76 -0.23
CA LEU A 157 21.59 11.89 -0.74
C LEU A 157 22.29 12.59 -1.91
N PHE A 158 23.62 12.76 -1.84
CA PHE A 158 24.40 13.32 -2.95
C PHE A 158 24.25 12.50 -4.23
N ASP A 159 24.26 11.16 -4.13
CA ASP A 159 24.08 10.29 -5.28
C ASP A 159 22.65 10.37 -5.84
N VAL A 160 21.62 10.49 -4.98
CA VAL A 160 20.23 10.76 -5.42
C VAL A 160 20.13 12.08 -6.18
N LEU A 161 20.77 13.14 -5.68
CA LEU A 161 20.74 14.45 -6.37
C LEU A 161 21.43 14.42 -7.73
N LYS A 162 22.50 13.64 -7.89
CA LYS A 162 23.13 13.42 -9.21
C LYS A 162 22.19 12.67 -10.17
N ASP A 163 21.49 11.64 -9.69
CA ASP A 163 20.52 10.93 -10.51
C ASP A 163 19.35 11.86 -10.92
N LEU A 164 18.95 12.78 -10.04
CA LEU A 164 17.94 13.78 -10.35
C LEU A 164 18.42 14.85 -11.33
N ALA A 165 19.69 15.24 -11.27
CA ALA A 165 20.29 16.19 -12.20
C ALA A 165 20.49 15.58 -13.62
N ALA A 166 20.54 14.26 -13.71
CA ALA A 166 20.66 13.51 -14.96
C ALA A 166 19.30 13.11 -15.57
N GLN A 167 18.16 13.55 -14.99
CA GLN A 167 16.84 13.21 -15.52
C GLN A 167 16.58 13.89 -16.87
N THR A 168 15.91 13.19 -17.80
CA THR A 168 15.43 13.74 -19.08
C THR A 168 14.37 14.82 -18.87
N PHE A 169 13.58 14.71 -17.78
CA PHE A 169 12.66 15.72 -17.30
C PHE A 169 13.09 16.18 -15.91
N LEU A 170 13.56 17.41 -15.78
CA LEU A 170 14.07 17.95 -14.54
C LEU A 170 12.95 18.30 -13.54
N PRO A 171 13.13 18.07 -12.24
CA PRO A 171 12.19 18.55 -11.24
C PRO A 171 12.26 20.09 -11.14
N GLU A 172 11.14 20.72 -10.74
CA GLU A 172 11.11 22.14 -10.44
C GLU A 172 11.85 22.46 -9.14
N ARG A 173 11.59 21.65 -8.11
CA ARG A 173 12.22 21.79 -6.79
C ARG A 173 12.54 20.44 -6.18
N VAL A 174 13.67 20.38 -5.48
CA VAL A 174 14.03 19.28 -4.58
C VAL A 174 14.03 19.82 -3.16
N ILE A 175 13.08 19.32 -2.35
CA ILE A 175 12.83 19.76 -0.97
C ILE A 175 13.45 18.74 -0.03
N ILE A 176 14.50 19.14 0.67
CA ILE A 176 15.30 18.29 1.54
C ILE A 176 15.05 18.69 3.00
N ILE A 177 14.58 17.75 3.80
CA ILE A 177 14.47 17.92 5.26
C ILE A 177 15.57 17.11 5.92
N GLU A 178 16.64 17.80 6.28
CA GLU A 178 17.77 17.21 7.00
C GLU A 178 17.48 17.22 8.50
N GLN A 179 17.75 16.10 9.16
CA GLN A 179 17.52 15.92 10.59
C GLN A 179 18.77 15.48 11.30
N ASN A 180 19.06 16.11 12.44
CA ASN A 180 20.11 15.69 13.36
C ASN A 180 19.65 15.96 14.80
N PRO A 181 19.56 14.94 15.69
CA PRO A 181 19.10 15.13 17.06
C PRO A 181 20.06 15.89 17.95
N ALA A 182 21.35 15.98 17.60
CA ALA A 182 22.34 16.70 18.38
C ALA A 182 22.15 18.21 18.24
N ARG A 183 21.90 18.90 19.37
CA ARG A 183 21.53 20.33 19.38
C ARG A 183 22.62 21.29 18.92
N ASP A 184 23.87 20.89 19.07
CA ASP A 184 25.02 21.73 18.74
C ASP A 184 25.56 21.49 17.32
N THR A 185 24.80 20.78 16.48
CA THR A 185 25.18 20.48 15.11
C THR A 185 24.53 21.44 14.12
N ILE A 186 25.24 21.68 13.02
CA ILE A 186 24.76 22.37 11.84
C ILE A 186 24.60 21.37 10.68
N SER A 187 24.04 21.81 9.56
CA SER A 187 23.94 20.99 8.35
C SER A 187 25.32 20.52 7.87
N GLU A 188 25.37 19.24 7.47
CA GLU A 188 26.54 18.63 6.84
C GLU A 188 26.45 18.66 5.29
N LEU A 189 25.37 19.17 4.73
CA LEU A 189 25.04 19.12 3.30
C LEU A 189 25.56 20.37 2.56
N ASP A 190 26.84 20.71 2.73
CA ASP A 190 27.52 21.86 2.11
C ASP A 190 27.38 21.89 0.58
N TYR A 191 27.44 20.74 -0.08
CA TYR A 191 27.31 20.62 -1.53
C TYR A 191 25.95 21.12 -2.09
N LEU A 192 24.94 21.30 -1.26
CA LEU A 192 23.67 21.88 -1.69
C LEU A 192 23.78 23.34 -2.12
N TYR A 193 24.81 24.03 -1.60
CA TYR A 193 25.02 25.47 -1.81
C TYR A 193 26.27 25.79 -2.63
N VAL A 194 27.21 24.84 -2.72
CA VAL A 194 28.49 25.02 -3.44
C VAL A 194 28.37 24.58 -4.90
N LEU A 195 27.51 23.62 -5.19
CA LEU A 195 27.31 23.11 -6.54
C LEU A 195 26.10 23.74 -7.21
N ASP A 196 26.23 23.96 -8.52
CA ASP A 196 25.09 24.39 -9.36
C ASP A 196 24.21 23.18 -9.72
N TRP A 197 22.97 23.19 -9.22
CA TRP A 197 21.98 22.17 -9.51
C TRP A 197 21.01 22.66 -10.59
N PRO A 198 20.60 21.81 -11.56
CA PRO A 198 19.69 22.22 -12.64
C PRO A 198 18.22 22.38 -12.18
N PHE A 199 17.97 22.38 -10.87
CA PHE A 199 16.68 22.56 -10.22
C PHE A 199 16.85 23.36 -8.92
N LYS A 200 15.74 23.90 -8.41
CA LYS A 200 15.78 24.67 -7.16
C LYS A 200 15.90 23.73 -5.95
N ILE A 201 16.94 23.92 -5.14
CA ILE A 201 17.05 23.29 -3.82
C ILE A 201 16.26 24.11 -2.78
N VAL A 202 15.43 23.39 -2.00
CA VAL A 202 14.77 23.94 -0.80
C VAL A 202 15.21 23.09 0.37
N HIS A 203 16.20 23.56 1.11
CA HIS A 203 16.76 22.82 2.25
C HIS A 203 16.25 23.37 3.58
N LYS A 204 15.87 22.46 4.49
CA LYS A 204 15.52 22.78 5.88
C LYS A 204 16.22 21.81 6.81
N PHE A 205 17.02 22.36 7.73
CA PHE A 205 17.66 21.62 8.81
C PHE A 205 16.80 21.67 10.09
N THR A 206 16.72 20.55 10.82
CA THR A 206 15.96 20.47 12.08
C THR A 206 16.54 19.45 13.05
N HIS A 207 16.48 19.75 14.35
CA HIS A 207 16.86 18.82 15.42
C HIS A 207 15.75 17.84 15.82
N ARG A 208 14.51 18.08 15.35
CA ARG A 208 13.42 17.15 15.57
C ARG A 208 13.51 16.01 14.58
N ILE A 209 13.75 14.78 15.09
CA ILE A 209 13.77 13.57 14.27
C ILE A 209 12.37 12.98 14.11
N GLY A 210 12.12 12.34 12.97
CA GLY A 210 10.87 11.66 12.66
C GLY A 210 10.54 11.72 11.17
N VAL A 211 10.31 10.57 10.56
CA VAL A 211 10.06 10.49 9.10
C VAL A 211 8.72 11.12 8.71
N CYS A 212 7.68 10.93 9.52
CA CYS A 212 6.36 11.53 9.29
C CYS A 212 6.41 13.05 9.45
N HIS A 213 7.13 13.53 10.48
CA HIS A 213 7.36 14.95 10.70
C HIS A 213 8.10 15.59 9.52
N ALA A 214 9.21 14.98 9.09
CA ALA A 214 10.01 15.49 7.98
C ALA A 214 9.19 15.53 6.67
N ARG A 215 8.46 14.46 6.34
CA ARG A 215 7.59 14.42 5.16
C ARG A 215 6.51 15.49 5.23
N ASN A 216 5.88 15.70 6.37
CA ASN A 216 4.87 16.76 6.54
C ASN A 216 5.46 18.16 6.35
N LEU A 217 6.67 18.42 6.85
CA LEU A 217 7.37 19.68 6.61
C LEU A 217 7.67 19.87 5.11
N ALA A 218 8.16 18.81 4.44
CA ALA A 218 8.46 18.85 3.03
C ALA A 218 7.20 19.10 2.19
N ILE A 219 6.10 18.38 2.45
CA ILE A 219 4.82 18.53 1.76
C ILE A 219 4.32 19.99 1.87
N ALA A 220 4.44 20.61 3.03
CA ALA A 220 4.02 22.01 3.24
C ALA A 220 4.80 23.02 2.39
N LEU A 221 5.99 22.65 1.91
CA LEU A 221 6.85 23.47 1.05
C LEU A 221 6.61 23.20 -0.44
N THR A 222 5.84 22.17 -0.81
CA THR A 222 5.54 21.86 -2.21
C THR A 222 4.60 22.86 -2.84
N ARG A 223 4.74 23.08 -4.15
CA ARG A 223 3.88 24.00 -4.95
C ARG A 223 3.48 23.42 -6.31
N SER A 224 4.28 22.47 -6.83
CA SER A 224 4.07 21.89 -8.16
C SER A 224 2.77 21.08 -8.25
N PRO A 225 2.24 20.86 -9.45
CA PRO A 225 1.08 20.00 -9.70
C PRO A 225 1.31 18.56 -9.27
N TRP A 226 2.56 18.10 -9.26
CA TRP A 226 2.93 16.74 -8.84
C TRP A 226 3.99 16.77 -7.75
N VAL A 227 3.92 15.78 -6.87
CA VAL A 227 4.90 15.55 -5.80
C VAL A 227 5.43 14.13 -5.92
N PHE A 228 6.73 13.98 -6.05
CA PHE A 228 7.43 12.71 -5.92
C PHE A 228 7.96 12.53 -4.50
N PHE A 229 7.53 11.47 -3.86
CA PHE A 229 8.02 11.03 -2.56
C PHE A 229 9.24 10.13 -2.77
N ALA A 230 10.41 10.59 -2.36
CA ALA A 230 11.67 9.86 -2.53
C ALA A 230 12.38 9.66 -1.19
N ASP A 231 13.14 8.56 -1.09
CA ASP A 231 14.07 8.35 0.02
C ASP A 231 15.50 8.79 -0.38
N ASP A 232 16.32 9.09 0.61
CA ASP A 232 17.68 9.60 0.44
C ASP A 232 18.71 8.53 -0.03
N ASP A 233 18.27 7.29 -0.21
CA ASP A 233 19.07 6.16 -0.69
C ASP A 233 18.46 5.47 -1.91
N ASN A 234 17.69 6.21 -2.69
CA ASN A 234 17.19 5.79 -3.99
C ASN A 234 18.29 5.83 -5.07
N ARG A 235 18.10 5.04 -6.13
CA ARG A 235 18.80 5.22 -7.41
C ARG A 235 17.74 5.23 -8.51
N LEU A 236 17.82 6.22 -9.38
CA LEU A 236 16.84 6.52 -10.41
C LEU A 236 17.46 6.31 -11.81
N GLN A 237 16.65 5.78 -12.73
CA GLN A 237 17.02 5.79 -14.15
C GLN A 237 16.84 7.22 -14.72
N PRO A 238 17.56 7.60 -15.78
CA PRO A 238 17.51 8.96 -16.34
C PRO A 238 16.13 9.42 -16.81
N ASP A 239 15.22 8.50 -17.11
CA ASP A 239 13.86 8.74 -17.63
C ASP A 239 12.76 8.50 -16.60
N THR A 240 13.11 8.30 -15.32
CA THR A 240 12.15 7.93 -14.26
C THR A 240 11.05 8.96 -14.08
N LEU A 241 11.38 10.26 -14.02
CA LEU A 241 10.39 11.33 -13.82
C LEU A 241 9.49 11.49 -15.05
N GLU A 242 10.06 11.43 -16.24
CA GLU A 242 9.32 11.53 -17.50
C GLU A 242 8.31 10.38 -17.64
N HIS A 243 8.74 9.13 -17.46
CA HIS A 243 7.88 7.95 -17.49
C HIS A 243 6.75 8.03 -16.45
N ALA A 244 7.04 8.48 -15.25
CA ALA A 244 6.04 8.63 -14.21
C ALA A 244 4.97 9.66 -14.60
N LEU A 245 5.37 10.81 -15.13
CA LEU A 245 4.44 11.87 -15.55
C LEU A 245 3.62 11.47 -16.76
N ILE A 246 4.22 10.85 -17.78
CA ILE A 246 3.48 10.27 -18.92
C ILE A 246 2.42 9.31 -18.42
N THR A 247 2.79 8.41 -17.51
CA THR A 247 1.86 7.43 -16.95
C THR A 247 0.69 8.07 -16.20
N LEU A 248 0.97 9.05 -15.35
CA LEU A 248 -0.05 9.77 -14.59
C LEU A 248 -1.05 10.46 -15.54
N LEU A 249 -0.55 11.13 -16.56
CA LEU A 249 -1.38 11.82 -17.55
C LEU A 249 -2.18 10.85 -18.42
N ALA A 250 -1.53 9.80 -18.90
CA ALA A 250 -2.16 8.80 -19.77
C ALA A 250 -3.24 7.97 -19.05
N SER A 251 -3.00 7.62 -17.79
CA SER A 251 -3.94 6.79 -17.01
C SER A 251 -5.03 7.59 -16.28
N GLY A 252 -4.89 8.91 -16.17
CA GLY A 252 -5.72 9.73 -15.29
C GLY A 252 -5.57 9.39 -13.80
N ALA A 253 -4.54 8.62 -13.44
CA ALA A 253 -4.25 8.28 -12.05
C ALA A 253 -3.77 9.53 -11.28
N ARG A 254 -4.23 9.68 -10.05
CA ARG A 254 -3.83 10.79 -9.17
C ARG A 254 -2.74 10.40 -8.16
N ALA A 255 -2.48 9.11 -8.04
CA ALA A 255 -1.37 8.57 -7.27
C ALA A 255 -0.86 7.28 -7.91
N ILE A 256 0.45 7.18 -8.14
CA ILE A 256 1.11 5.96 -8.58
C ILE A 256 2.26 5.59 -7.63
N THR A 257 2.56 4.31 -7.57
CA THR A 257 3.74 3.78 -6.89
C THR A 257 4.53 2.90 -7.84
N SER A 258 5.85 3.01 -7.81
CA SER A 258 6.74 2.24 -8.69
C SER A 258 7.13 0.88 -8.09
N SER A 259 7.81 0.07 -8.89
CA SER A 259 8.60 -1.05 -8.40
C SER A 259 9.77 -0.52 -7.54
N TYR A 260 9.91 -1.03 -6.32
CA TYR A 260 10.91 -0.57 -5.34
C TYR A 260 11.78 -1.74 -4.90
N LEU A 261 12.80 -2.02 -5.70
CA LEU A 261 13.63 -3.20 -5.58
C LEU A 261 14.91 -2.93 -4.79
N GLN A 262 15.30 -3.88 -3.98
CA GLN A 262 16.62 -3.89 -3.35
C GLN A 262 17.66 -4.49 -4.30
N LYS A 263 18.93 -4.22 -4.02
CA LYS A 263 20.03 -4.86 -4.76
C LYS A 263 19.87 -6.38 -4.70
N ASN A 264 19.92 -7.03 -5.87
CA ASN A 264 19.72 -8.47 -6.07
C ASN A 264 18.27 -8.99 -5.88
N GLU A 265 17.29 -8.14 -5.68
CA GLU A 265 15.88 -8.54 -5.66
C GLU A 265 15.35 -8.63 -7.10
N LYS A 266 14.65 -9.72 -7.40
CA LYS A 266 14.03 -9.91 -8.72
C LYS A 266 12.64 -9.31 -8.74
N LYS A 267 12.35 -8.54 -9.79
CA LYS A 267 11.01 -8.04 -10.06
C LYS A 267 10.06 -9.21 -10.32
N THR A 268 8.92 -9.18 -9.67
CA THR A 268 7.87 -10.20 -9.80
C THR A 268 6.58 -9.67 -10.42
N ASP A 269 6.42 -8.35 -10.40
CA ASP A 269 5.20 -7.68 -10.85
C ASP A 269 5.51 -6.79 -12.06
N PHE A 270 4.94 -7.14 -13.21
CA PHE A 270 5.17 -6.46 -14.49
C PHE A 270 3.92 -5.78 -15.04
N THR A 271 2.80 -5.87 -14.33
CA THR A 271 1.50 -5.40 -14.78
C THR A 271 1.06 -4.17 -14.00
N ILE A 272 0.56 -3.16 -14.71
CA ILE A 272 -0.12 -2.01 -14.09
C ILE A 272 -1.38 -2.51 -13.39
N ARG A 273 -1.54 -2.18 -12.09
CA ARG A 273 -2.69 -2.63 -11.30
C ARG A 273 -2.94 -1.81 -10.04
N GLN A 274 -4.12 -1.96 -9.48
CA GLN A 274 -4.45 -1.42 -8.17
C GLN A 274 -3.52 -2.02 -7.10
N TRP A 275 -2.90 -1.17 -6.29
CA TRP A 275 -1.89 -1.59 -5.32
C TRP A 275 -2.32 -1.34 -3.88
N SER A 276 -2.08 -2.28 -3.00
CA SER A 276 -2.54 -2.22 -1.61
C SER A 276 -1.74 -1.26 -0.72
N THR A 277 -0.54 -0.87 -1.14
CA THR A 277 0.41 -0.12 -0.31
C THR A 277 0.90 1.12 -1.07
N PHE A 278 0.82 2.28 -0.45
CA PHE A 278 1.56 3.46 -0.85
C PHE A 278 3.01 3.30 -0.37
N GLY A 279 3.98 3.67 -1.17
CA GLY A 279 5.39 3.69 -0.78
C GLY A 279 5.89 5.12 -0.74
N ALA A 280 6.22 5.65 0.44
CA ALA A 280 6.66 7.04 0.56
C ALA A 280 8.12 7.28 0.15
N GLY A 281 8.77 6.28 -0.45
CA GLY A 281 10.10 6.41 -1.07
C GLY A 281 10.08 6.25 -2.59
N ASN A 282 8.91 5.95 -3.19
CA ASN A 282 8.82 5.60 -4.61
C ASN A 282 7.46 5.94 -5.25
N SER A 283 6.75 6.92 -4.72
CA SER A 283 5.39 7.24 -5.19
C SER A 283 5.27 8.68 -5.66
N PHE A 284 4.41 8.89 -6.65
CA PHE A 284 4.00 10.20 -7.16
C PHE A 284 2.54 10.45 -6.80
N VAL A 285 2.24 11.66 -6.39
CA VAL A 285 0.88 12.08 -6.00
C VAL A 285 0.60 13.46 -6.57
N GLN A 286 -0.63 13.70 -6.99
CA GLN A 286 -1.10 15.02 -7.39
C GLN A 286 -0.90 16.03 -6.25
N GLY A 287 -0.34 17.19 -6.52
CA GLY A 287 0.19 18.10 -5.53
C GLY A 287 -0.85 18.66 -4.54
N ASP A 288 -2.05 19.01 -5.01
CA ASP A 288 -3.17 19.46 -4.18
C ASP A 288 -3.63 18.35 -3.21
N ILE A 289 -3.67 17.11 -3.68
CA ILE A 289 -3.97 15.93 -2.86
C ILE A 289 -2.88 15.70 -1.82
N ALA A 290 -1.60 15.75 -2.23
CA ALA A 290 -0.48 15.57 -1.31
C ALA A 290 -0.52 16.60 -0.17
N ARG A 291 -0.80 17.88 -0.49
CA ARG A 291 -0.92 18.98 0.48
C ARG A 291 -2.15 18.87 1.39
N SER A 292 -3.21 18.19 0.95
CA SER A 292 -4.44 18.02 1.74
C SER A 292 -4.34 16.91 2.80
N ILE A 293 -3.32 16.04 2.71
CA ILE A 293 -3.15 14.88 3.59
C ILE A 293 -1.82 14.98 4.34
N LYS A 294 -1.84 14.58 5.62
CA LYS A 294 -0.63 14.53 6.45
C LYS A 294 -0.32 13.10 6.87
N PHE A 295 0.98 12.78 6.95
CA PHE A 295 1.45 11.60 7.68
C PHE A 295 1.11 11.75 9.16
N ASP A 296 0.65 10.68 9.75
CA ASP A 296 0.29 10.67 11.17
C ASP A 296 1.53 10.43 12.04
N LEU A 297 1.78 11.34 12.97
CA LEU A 297 2.95 11.28 13.85
C LEU A 297 2.94 10.09 14.80
N SER A 298 1.78 9.47 15.03
CA SER A 298 1.67 8.23 15.82
C SER A 298 2.48 7.07 15.24
N TYR A 299 2.89 7.15 13.96
CA TYR A 299 3.73 6.13 13.31
C TYR A 299 5.22 6.40 13.36
N GLU A 300 5.69 7.47 14.01
CA GLU A 300 7.13 7.80 14.09
C GLU A 300 7.99 6.68 14.70
N TYR A 301 7.41 5.86 15.56
CA TYR A 301 8.13 4.79 16.25
C TYR A 301 8.24 3.48 15.46
N GLY A 302 7.77 3.42 14.21
CA GLY A 302 7.85 2.17 13.46
C GLY A 302 7.15 2.16 12.12
N TYR A 303 6.63 1.01 11.75
CA TYR A 303 6.01 0.76 10.46
C TYR A 303 4.52 1.11 10.46
N GLY A 304 3.99 1.50 9.32
CA GLY A 304 2.57 1.69 9.10
C GLY A 304 2.20 3.04 8.50
N GLU A 305 3.12 4.00 8.54
CA GLU A 305 2.97 5.36 8.02
C GLU A 305 2.56 5.39 6.54
N ASP A 306 3.24 4.60 5.72
CA ASP A 306 2.99 4.48 4.27
C ASP A 306 1.60 3.89 4.00
N LYS A 307 1.26 2.83 4.73
CA LYS A 307 -0.06 2.19 4.59
C LYS A 307 -1.19 3.09 5.06
N ASP A 308 -0.98 3.83 6.16
CA ASP A 308 -1.94 4.80 6.68
C ASP A 308 -2.16 5.93 5.67
N TYR A 309 -1.08 6.48 5.11
CA TYR A 309 -1.16 7.50 4.08
C TYR A 309 -1.92 7.00 2.83
N GLY A 310 -1.62 5.78 2.36
CA GLY A 310 -2.35 5.14 1.28
C GLY A 310 -3.85 4.93 1.58
N MET A 311 -4.20 4.63 2.83
CA MET A 311 -5.61 4.54 3.25
C MET A 311 -6.27 5.92 3.32
N LYS A 312 -5.55 6.97 3.71
CA LYS A 312 -6.05 8.35 3.68
C LYS A 312 -6.34 8.79 2.24
N LEU A 313 -5.46 8.47 1.29
CA LEU A 313 -5.71 8.68 -0.15
C LEU A 313 -7.03 8.02 -0.59
N ARG A 314 -7.20 6.74 -0.30
CA ARG A 314 -8.44 6.00 -0.64
C ARG A 314 -9.68 6.55 0.06
N ASN A 315 -9.53 7.11 1.25
CA ASN A 315 -10.62 7.71 1.99
C ASN A 315 -11.20 8.96 1.33
N ILE A 316 -10.43 9.60 0.47
CA ILE A 316 -10.85 10.75 -0.37
C ILE A 316 -11.07 10.34 -1.84
N GLY A 317 -11.15 9.05 -2.14
CA GLY A 317 -11.41 8.54 -3.48
C GLY A 317 -10.20 8.55 -4.42
N VAL A 318 -8.98 8.58 -3.89
CA VAL A 318 -7.73 8.47 -4.67
C VAL A 318 -7.16 7.08 -4.52
N ASP A 319 -7.17 6.31 -5.61
CA ASP A 319 -6.53 4.98 -5.61
C ASP A 319 -5.02 5.09 -5.84
N VAL A 320 -4.28 4.11 -5.36
CA VAL A 320 -2.84 3.95 -5.60
C VAL A 320 -2.66 2.89 -6.68
N ILE A 321 -2.13 3.30 -7.82
CA ILE A 321 -1.87 2.40 -8.96
C ILE A 321 -0.39 2.04 -8.97
N TYR A 322 -0.09 0.76 -9.03
CA TYR A 322 1.25 0.27 -9.25
C TYR A 322 1.62 0.39 -10.73
N TYR A 323 2.76 0.97 -10.99
CA TYR A 323 3.34 1.05 -12.32
C TYR A 323 4.74 0.41 -12.32
N PRO A 324 5.05 -0.49 -13.27
CA PRO A 324 6.23 -1.34 -13.19
C PRO A 324 7.53 -0.68 -13.71
N PHE A 325 7.79 0.62 -13.50
CA PHE A 325 9.13 1.16 -13.65
C PHE A 325 9.94 0.99 -12.36
N ASP A 326 11.26 0.90 -12.48
CA ASP A 326 12.11 0.48 -11.37
C ASP A 326 12.79 1.68 -10.69
N ILE A 327 12.62 1.76 -9.36
CA ILE A 327 13.45 2.57 -8.48
C ILE A 327 14.22 1.60 -7.60
N LEU A 328 15.55 1.72 -7.58
CA LEU A 328 16.40 0.89 -6.74
C LEU A 328 16.50 1.51 -5.34
N HIS A 329 16.21 0.73 -4.32
CA HIS A 329 16.37 1.09 -2.91
C HIS A 329 17.65 0.46 -2.35
N LEU A 330 18.67 1.27 -2.08
CA LEU A 330 19.97 0.78 -1.63
C LEU A 330 19.94 0.19 -0.22
N LYS A 331 18.99 0.58 0.63
CA LYS A 331 18.94 0.26 2.06
C LYS A 331 20.25 0.62 2.75
N ALA A 332 20.61 1.89 2.68
CA ALA A 332 21.84 2.40 3.25
C ALA A 332 22.07 1.86 4.67
N PRO A 333 23.25 1.26 4.97
CA PRO A 333 23.53 0.65 6.26
C PRO A 333 23.76 1.67 7.38
N VAL A 334 23.99 2.94 7.02
CA VAL A 334 24.26 4.04 7.94
C VAL A 334 23.07 4.99 8.01
N GLY A 335 22.96 5.71 9.13
CA GLY A 335 21.89 6.70 9.34
C GLY A 335 20.47 6.09 9.33
N GLY A 336 19.50 6.94 9.00
CA GLY A 336 18.11 6.54 8.87
C GLY A 336 17.32 6.55 10.18
N PHE A 337 16.00 6.75 10.04
CA PHE A 337 15.10 7.01 11.16
C PHE A 337 14.92 5.84 12.13
N ARG A 338 15.01 4.60 11.65
CA ARG A 338 14.68 3.41 12.45
C ARG A 338 15.60 3.17 13.64
N ASN A 339 16.85 3.58 13.51
CA ASN A 339 17.87 3.40 14.54
C ASN A 339 18.00 4.64 15.45
N SER A 340 17.33 5.73 15.12
CA SER A 340 17.50 7.03 15.77
C SER A 340 16.45 7.30 16.86
N ILE A 341 15.36 6.54 16.92
CA ILE A 341 14.25 6.77 17.84
C ILE A 341 14.10 5.58 18.79
N LYS A 342 14.26 5.83 20.10
CA LYS A 342 13.97 4.85 21.15
C LYS A 342 12.45 4.66 21.27
N LYS A 343 11.99 3.41 21.20
CA LYS A 343 10.57 3.09 21.26
C LYS A 343 10.12 3.02 22.71
N PRO A 344 8.95 3.61 23.05
CA PRO A 344 8.46 3.61 24.44
C PRO A 344 8.23 2.23 25.07
N TRP A 345 8.08 1.19 24.25
CA TRP A 345 7.82 -0.19 24.70
C TRP A 345 9.04 -1.11 24.70
N GLU A 346 10.25 -0.56 24.49
CA GLU A 346 11.48 -1.38 24.49
C GLU A 346 11.83 -1.95 25.87
N SER A 347 11.33 -1.34 26.93
CA SER A 347 11.53 -1.78 28.32
C SER A 347 10.48 -2.76 28.83
N GLU A 348 9.53 -3.18 28.00
CA GLU A 348 8.51 -4.16 28.41
C GLU A 348 9.10 -5.57 28.54
N ASP A 349 8.75 -6.29 29.61
CA ASP A 349 9.16 -7.69 29.84
C ASP A 349 8.72 -8.62 28.70
N ILE A 350 7.56 -8.36 28.15
CA ILE A 350 7.02 -9.05 26.98
C ILE A 350 6.80 -8.05 25.87
N LEU A 351 7.70 -8.06 24.90
CA LEU A 351 7.62 -7.16 23.75
C LEU A 351 6.31 -7.29 22.99
N PRO A 352 5.68 -6.17 22.61
CA PRO A 352 4.40 -6.18 21.90
C PRO A 352 4.51 -6.86 20.52
N LYS A 353 3.51 -7.67 20.21
CA LYS A 353 3.36 -8.33 18.90
C LYS A 353 1.89 -8.29 18.42
N PRO A 354 1.65 -7.70 17.23
CA PRO A 354 2.60 -7.03 16.32
C PRO A 354 3.22 -5.76 16.97
N SER A 355 4.09 -5.04 16.23
CA SER A 355 4.50 -3.70 16.68
C SER A 355 3.26 -2.83 16.98
N PRO A 356 3.27 -1.98 18.02
CA PRO A 356 2.14 -1.10 18.35
C PRO A 356 1.66 -0.24 17.18
N THR A 357 2.57 0.25 16.34
CA THR A 357 2.21 1.01 15.13
C THR A 357 1.46 0.16 14.10
N VAL A 358 1.85 -1.11 13.91
CA VAL A 358 1.10 -2.06 13.06
C VAL A 358 -0.27 -2.38 13.67
N MET A 359 -0.35 -2.51 14.99
CA MET A 359 -1.63 -2.71 15.68
C MET A 359 -2.53 -1.48 15.51
N LEU A 360 -2.00 -0.27 15.64
CA LEU A 360 -2.71 0.98 15.43
C LEU A 360 -3.31 1.03 14.01
N TYR A 361 -2.50 0.76 12.98
CA TYR A 361 -2.98 0.67 11.60
C TYR A 361 -4.14 -0.33 11.45
N ARG A 362 -4.00 -1.52 12.03
CA ARG A 362 -5.03 -2.55 11.97
C ARG A 362 -6.33 -2.11 12.66
N LYS A 363 -6.24 -1.49 13.81
CA LYS A 363 -7.42 -1.00 14.55
C LYS A 363 -8.16 0.11 13.79
N ARG A 364 -7.43 1.01 13.12
CA ARG A 364 -8.02 2.12 12.37
C ARG A 364 -8.64 1.70 11.03
N HIS A 365 -8.02 0.71 10.35
CA HIS A 365 -8.32 0.42 8.95
C HIS A 365 -8.86 -0.98 8.69
N THR A 366 -9.10 -1.79 9.72
CA THR A 366 -9.71 -3.11 9.55
C THR A 366 -10.92 -3.28 10.46
N THR A 367 -11.87 -4.11 10.03
CA THR A 367 -13.01 -4.49 10.88
C THR A 367 -12.55 -5.37 12.05
N PRO A 368 -13.32 -5.45 13.15
CA PRO A 368 -13.00 -6.37 14.25
C PRO A 368 -12.83 -7.82 13.80
N PHE A 369 -13.61 -8.26 12.81
CA PHE A 369 -13.50 -9.60 12.23
C PHE A 369 -12.18 -9.82 11.49
N GLN A 370 -11.76 -8.83 10.66
CA GLN A 370 -10.46 -8.87 9.99
C GLN A 370 -9.29 -8.82 10.99
N LEU A 371 -9.43 -8.06 12.07
CA LEU A 371 -8.43 -7.99 13.13
C LEU A 371 -8.26 -9.35 13.84
N ASN A 372 -9.37 -10.05 14.11
CA ASN A 372 -9.35 -11.41 14.66
C ASN A 372 -8.68 -12.41 13.71
N GLY A 373 -8.99 -12.35 12.42
CA GLY A 373 -8.31 -13.15 11.40
C GLY A 373 -6.80 -12.87 11.36
N TYR A 374 -6.41 -11.60 11.44
CA TYR A 374 -5.00 -11.22 11.52
C TYR A 374 -4.32 -11.77 12.80
N ARG A 375 -5.00 -11.73 13.95
CA ARG A 375 -4.50 -12.30 15.22
C ARG A 375 -4.21 -13.81 15.07
N LEU A 376 -5.16 -14.55 14.51
CA LEU A 376 -5.01 -15.99 14.27
C LEU A 376 -3.81 -16.27 13.36
N LEU A 377 -3.72 -15.57 12.23
CA LEU A 377 -2.62 -15.70 11.28
C LEU A 377 -1.26 -15.38 11.92
N LEU A 378 -1.19 -14.33 12.72
CA LEU A 378 0.01 -13.92 13.43
C LEU A 378 0.47 -15.03 14.39
N PHE A 379 -0.43 -15.58 15.19
CA PHE A 379 -0.12 -16.64 16.16
C PHE A 379 0.40 -17.89 15.46
N ILE A 380 -0.25 -18.33 14.38
CA ILE A 380 0.21 -19.49 13.59
C ILE A 380 1.59 -19.22 12.96
N LYS A 381 1.78 -18.06 12.35
CA LYS A 381 3.02 -17.70 11.66
C LYS A 381 4.22 -17.63 12.61
N PHE A 382 4.03 -17.10 13.82
CA PHE A 382 5.12 -16.94 14.79
C PHE A 382 5.43 -18.21 15.56
N TYR A 383 4.54 -19.19 15.65
CA TYR A 383 4.79 -20.45 16.36
C TYR A 383 6.06 -21.15 15.89
N ASN A 384 6.29 -21.20 14.58
CA ASN A 384 7.48 -21.84 14.01
C ASN A 384 8.76 -20.97 14.08
N LYS A 385 8.67 -19.70 14.51
CA LYS A 385 9.78 -18.74 14.54
C LYS A 385 10.32 -18.43 15.94
N GLN A 386 9.87 -19.18 16.94
CA GLN A 386 10.22 -18.96 18.34
C GLN A 386 10.60 -20.29 19.03
N HIS A 387 11.18 -20.22 20.24
CA HIS A 387 11.78 -21.38 20.90
C HIS A 387 10.82 -22.18 21.79
N ILE A 388 9.67 -21.63 22.16
CA ILE A 388 8.68 -22.28 23.04
C ILE A 388 7.95 -23.37 22.27
N LYS A 389 8.23 -24.64 22.56
CA LYS A 389 7.61 -25.78 21.89
C LYS A 389 6.23 -26.13 22.44
N ASN A 390 5.97 -25.84 23.73
CA ASN A 390 4.66 -26.07 24.33
C ASN A 390 3.62 -25.07 23.79
N PRO A 391 2.57 -25.51 23.06
CA PRO A 391 1.61 -24.62 22.43
C PRO A 391 0.79 -23.80 23.44
N PHE A 392 0.51 -24.34 24.62
CA PHE A 392 -0.27 -23.64 25.65
C PHE A 392 0.53 -22.47 26.24
N VAL A 393 1.81 -22.71 26.57
CA VAL A 393 2.72 -21.66 27.05
C VAL A 393 2.90 -20.59 25.98
N TYR A 394 3.12 -20.99 24.72
CA TYR A 394 3.21 -20.09 23.59
C TYR A 394 1.98 -19.21 23.42
N ILE A 395 0.77 -19.80 23.42
CA ILE A 395 -0.48 -19.05 23.27
C ILE A 395 -0.65 -18.05 24.41
N LYS A 396 -0.31 -18.43 25.66
CA LYS A 396 -0.38 -17.53 26.83
C LYS A 396 0.56 -16.33 26.64
N GLN A 397 1.80 -16.55 26.20
CA GLN A 397 2.76 -15.48 25.93
C GLN A 397 2.33 -14.58 24.77
N MET A 398 1.86 -15.17 23.68
CA MET A 398 1.36 -14.39 22.52
C MET A 398 0.13 -13.56 22.85
N ARG A 399 -0.75 -14.02 23.75
CA ARG A 399 -1.88 -13.20 24.24
C ARG A 399 -1.38 -11.95 24.96
N ARG A 400 -0.42 -12.09 25.89
CA ARG A 400 0.17 -10.95 26.60
C ARG A 400 0.86 -10.00 25.63
N ALA A 401 1.66 -10.50 24.68
CA ALA A 401 2.31 -9.69 23.66
C ALA A 401 1.29 -8.93 22.77
N TRP A 402 0.15 -9.54 22.46
CA TRP A 402 -0.96 -8.91 21.74
C TRP A 402 -1.63 -7.81 22.59
N GLU A 403 -1.87 -8.07 23.85
CA GLU A 403 -2.47 -7.10 24.79
C GLU A 403 -1.56 -5.89 24.99
N ASN A 404 -0.24 -6.10 25.17
CA ASN A 404 0.75 -5.03 25.20
C ASN A 404 0.75 -4.22 23.90
N SER A 405 0.65 -4.89 22.74
CA SER A 405 0.57 -4.20 21.46
C SER A 405 -0.70 -3.34 21.35
N ALA A 406 -1.84 -3.85 21.80
CA ALA A 406 -3.09 -3.11 21.80
C ALA A 406 -3.09 -1.92 22.78
N PHE A 407 -2.48 -2.10 23.96
CA PHE A 407 -2.31 -1.05 24.96
C PHE A 407 -1.48 0.12 24.42
N TRP A 408 -0.29 -0.19 23.86
CA TRP A 408 0.57 0.85 23.29
C TRP A 408 -0.03 1.49 22.03
N ALA A 409 -0.73 0.73 21.19
CA ALA A 409 -1.46 1.29 20.06
C ALA A 409 -2.52 2.30 20.50
N ASN A 410 -3.25 2.04 21.60
CA ASN A 410 -4.20 2.99 22.15
C ASN A 410 -3.54 4.25 22.73
N LYS A 411 -2.33 4.14 23.30
CA LYS A 411 -1.56 5.31 23.73
C LYS A 411 -1.12 6.17 22.54
N LEU A 412 -0.63 5.53 21.46
CA LEU A 412 -0.24 6.24 20.24
C LEU A 412 -1.43 6.94 19.57
N ASP A 413 -2.62 6.35 19.64
CA ASP A 413 -3.85 6.88 19.02
C ASP A 413 -4.37 8.16 19.69
N LYS A 414 -3.91 8.45 20.91
CA LYS A 414 -4.29 9.63 21.71
C LYS A 414 -3.27 10.78 21.63
N GLN A 415 -2.13 10.57 20.98
CA GLN A 415 -1.10 11.58 20.74
C GLN A 415 -1.39 12.40 19.48
#